data_67edd4000e07d9adfee200bd282e0274
#
_entry.id   67edd4000e07d9adfee200bd282e0274
#
_cell.length_a   1.000
_cell.length_b   1.000
_cell.length_c   1.000
_cell.angle_alpha   90.00
_cell.angle_beta   90.00
_cell.angle_gamma   90.00
#
_symmetry.space_group_name_H-M   'P 1'
#
loop_
_entity.id
_entity.type
_entity.pdbx_description
1 polymer ?
#
loop_
_entity_poly.entity_id
_entity_poly.type
_entity_poly.pdbx_seq_one_letter_code
_entity_poly.pdbx_strand_id
1 'polypeptide(L)'
;GRIANKIGFAAYLTDNQERDPAYVQQWITDRKAVPGAGFYKSFKDPGGVDYFDARGYFTFNVTKYIDVAFGYDKNFIGNGHRSLFLSDFGNSNLFLKLNTRIWKFNYQNLFMEVQNADARVGDKLIGKKYSVMHHLDINITKWLNIGLFEGVVFGRQNRFDFSYLNPIIFYRSIEQQNGSQDNAVVGLDVKANVAKRFQVYGQLILDEFKLSEIRANRGWWA
;
A
#
# COMPACT_ATOMS: atom_id res chain seq x y z
N GLY A 1 -14.99 -1.41 17.40
CA GLY A 1 -15.62 -2.37 18.33
C GLY A 1 -14.91 -3.73 18.34
N ARG A 2 -15.30 -4.59 19.28
CA ARG A 2 -14.75 -5.96 19.39
C ARG A 2 -15.86 -6.93 19.77
N ILE A 3 -15.91 -8.09 19.11
CA ILE A 3 -16.90 -9.13 19.33
C ILE A 3 -16.18 -10.43 19.72
N ALA A 4 -16.61 -11.07 20.82
CA ALA A 4 -16.11 -12.35 21.32
C ALA A 4 -14.57 -12.44 21.39
N ASN A 5 -13.88 -11.34 21.63
CA ASN A 5 -12.42 -11.23 21.72
C ASN A 5 -11.65 -11.73 20.49
N LYS A 6 -12.33 -12.08 19.40
CA LYS A 6 -11.71 -12.63 18.17
C LYS A 6 -11.92 -11.75 16.94
N ILE A 7 -13.02 -10.98 16.93
CA ILE A 7 -13.39 -10.14 15.80
C ILE A 7 -13.31 -8.68 16.24
N GLY A 8 -12.48 -7.89 15.58
CA GLY A 8 -12.47 -6.45 15.71
C GLY A 8 -13.12 -5.80 14.51
N PHE A 9 -13.68 -4.62 14.67
CA PHE A 9 -14.17 -3.80 13.56
C PHE A 9 -13.98 -2.31 13.86
N ALA A 10 -13.78 -1.55 12.80
CA ALA A 10 -13.78 -0.09 12.85
C ALA A 10 -14.56 0.45 11.64
N ALA A 11 -15.20 1.60 11.84
CA ALA A 11 -15.82 2.38 10.77
C ALA A 11 -15.49 3.86 10.98
N TYR A 12 -15.25 4.55 9.90
CA TYR A 12 -14.93 5.97 9.86
C TYR A 12 -15.77 6.62 8.77
N LEU A 13 -16.48 7.69 9.11
CA LEU A 13 -17.35 8.42 8.21
C LEU A 13 -17.12 9.92 8.43
N THR A 14 -16.72 10.63 7.40
CA THR A 14 -16.62 12.09 7.43
C THR A 14 -17.13 12.71 6.14
N ASP A 15 -17.78 13.85 6.29
CA ASP A 15 -18.15 14.76 5.23
C ASP A 15 -17.20 15.97 5.30
N ASN A 16 -16.47 16.23 4.23
CA ASN A 16 -15.37 17.17 4.24
C ASN A 16 -15.59 18.25 3.19
N GLN A 17 -15.45 19.50 3.63
CA GLN A 17 -15.46 20.66 2.76
C GLN A 17 -14.19 21.47 3.02
N GLU A 18 -13.38 21.62 2.00
CA GLU A 18 -12.08 22.29 2.16
C GLU A 18 -11.73 23.15 0.94
N ARG A 19 -10.81 24.06 1.17
CA ARG A 19 -10.20 24.87 0.12
C ARG A 19 -8.69 24.82 0.31
N ASP A 20 -8.03 24.21 -0.61
CA ASP A 20 -6.60 24.00 -0.61
C ASP A 20 -5.81 25.22 -1.12
N PRO A 21 -4.50 25.27 -0.85
CA PRO A 21 -3.59 26.20 -1.52
C PRO A 21 -3.59 26.03 -3.05
N ALA A 22 -3.25 27.10 -3.79
CA ALA A 22 -3.35 27.13 -5.25
C ALA A 22 -2.64 25.95 -5.96
N TYR A 23 -1.48 25.52 -5.47
CA TYR A 23 -0.73 24.41 -6.06
C TYR A 23 -1.45 23.04 -5.88
N VAL A 24 -2.17 22.85 -4.77
CA VAL A 24 -3.01 21.66 -4.56
C VAL A 24 -4.27 21.73 -5.42
N GLN A 25 -4.89 22.90 -5.53
CA GLN A 25 -6.04 23.10 -6.43
C GLN A 25 -5.68 22.78 -7.88
N GLN A 26 -4.50 23.19 -8.34
CA GLN A 26 -3.99 22.82 -9.66
C GLN A 26 -3.84 21.30 -9.80
N TRP A 27 -3.23 20.65 -8.80
CA TRP A 27 -3.08 19.18 -8.77
C TRP A 27 -4.44 18.47 -8.82
N ILE A 28 -5.45 18.94 -8.06
CA ILE A 28 -6.82 18.39 -8.05
C ILE A 28 -7.46 18.55 -9.42
N THR A 29 -7.29 19.71 -10.07
CA THR A 29 -7.83 20.00 -11.40
C THR A 29 -7.23 19.07 -12.45
N ASP A 30 -5.91 18.88 -12.43
CA ASP A 30 -5.18 18.05 -13.39
C ASP A 30 -5.51 16.56 -13.23
N ARG A 31 -5.68 16.10 -12.00
CA ARG A 31 -5.90 14.68 -11.69
C ARG A 31 -7.35 14.29 -11.40
N LYS A 32 -8.24 15.28 -11.33
CA LYS A 32 -9.68 15.10 -11.03
C LYS A 32 -9.92 14.29 -9.75
N ALA A 33 -9.04 14.47 -8.77
CA ALA A 33 -9.05 13.74 -7.50
C ALA A 33 -8.47 14.61 -6.38
N VAL A 34 -9.02 14.50 -5.17
CA VAL A 34 -8.46 15.10 -3.96
C VAL A 34 -7.35 14.17 -3.41
N PRO A 35 -6.18 14.71 -3.04
CA PRO A 35 -5.12 13.92 -2.43
C PRO A 35 -5.60 13.14 -1.20
N GLY A 36 -5.44 11.82 -1.22
CA GLY A 36 -5.80 10.95 -0.10
C GLY A 36 -7.28 10.67 0.09
N ALA A 37 -8.17 11.24 -0.76
CA ALA A 37 -9.62 11.03 -0.71
C ALA A 37 -10.22 10.58 -2.05
N GLY A 38 -9.64 10.98 -3.18
CA GLY A 38 -10.10 10.56 -4.51
C GLY A 38 -11.23 11.46 -5.04
N PHE A 39 -12.43 10.90 -5.20
CA PHE A 39 -13.56 11.62 -5.81
C PHE A 39 -14.03 12.82 -4.97
N TYR A 40 -14.36 13.92 -5.68
CA TYR A 40 -14.91 15.12 -5.09
C TYR A 40 -15.98 15.75 -5.96
N LYS A 41 -16.76 16.66 -5.37
CA LYS A 41 -17.62 17.62 -6.04
C LYS A 41 -17.06 19.02 -5.83
N SER A 42 -17.25 19.91 -6.80
CA SER A 42 -16.90 21.33 -6.63
C SER A 42 -17.81 21.96 -5.59
N PHE A 43 -17.23 22.79 -4.73
CA PHE A 43 -17.94 23.47 -3.66
C PHE A 43 -17.50 24.95 -3.59
N LYS A 44 -18.45 25.87 -3.71
CA LYS A 44 -18.23 27.34 -3.64
C LYS A 44 -17.02 27.81 -4.46
N ASP A 45 -17.20 27.99 -5.76
CA ASP A 45 -16.15 28.56 -6.63
C ASP A 45 -15.56 29.86 -6.08
N PRO A 46 -14.24 30.10 -6.27
CA PRO A 46 -13.28 29.22 -6.89
C PRO A 46 -12.59 28.24 -5.90
N GLY A 47 -12.39 26.98 -6.35
CA GLY A 47 -11.43 26.07 -5.77
C GLY A 47 -11.80 25.36 -4.46
N GLY A 48 -13.05 25.42 -4.04
CA GLY A 48 -13.55 24.56 -2.95
C GLY A 48 -13.90 23.17 -3.42
N VAL A 49 -13.65 22.17 -2.60
CA VAL A 49 -13.97 20.77 -2.82
C VAL A 49 -14.81 20.22 -1.68
N ASP A 50 -15.71 19.29 -2.04
CA ASP A 50 -16.61 18.58 -1.14
C ASP A 50 -16.46 17.10 -1.42
N TYR A 51 -16.15 16.30 -0.40
CA TYR A 51 -16.00 14.86 -0.55
C TYR A 51 -16.36 14.11 0.72
N PHE A 52 -16.87 12.89 0.52
CA PHE A 52 -17.24 11.98 1.58
C PHE A 52 -16.17 10.90 1.74
N ASP A 53 -15.64 10.74 2.94
CA ASP A 53 -14.68 9.68 3.29
C ASP A 53 -15.36 8.65 4.17
N ALA A 54 -15.60 7.46 3.58
CA ALA A 54 -16.24 6.33 4.24
C ALA A 54 -15.27 5.14 4.23
N ARG A 55 -14.83 4.72 5.39
CA ARG A 55 -13.86 3.63 5.57
C ARG A 55 -14.34 2.66 6.63
N GLY A 56 -13.95 1.40 6.49
CA GLY A 56 -14.23 0.41 7.50
C GLY A 56 -13.54 -0.91 7.23
N TYR A 57 -13.25 -1.63 8.30
CA TYR A 57 -12.62 -2.94 8.20
C TYR A 57 -12.98 -3.85 9.36
N PHE A 58 -12.83 -5.13 9.13
CA PHE A 58 -12.90 -6.19 10.13
C PHE A 58 -11.52 -6.82 10.33
N THR A 59 -11.25 -7.22 11.56
CA THR A 59 -10.03 -7.98 11.91
C THR A 59 -10.42 -9.28 12.58
N PHE A 60 -9.67 -10.34 12.27
CA PHE A 60 -9.90 -11.68 12.82
C PHE A 60 -8.57 -12.25 13.33
N ASN A 61 -8.53 -12.69 14.58
CA ASN A 61 -7.45 -13.50 15.09
C ASN A 61 -7.71 -14.97 14.72
N VAL A 62 -7.11 -15.44 13.63
CA VAL A 62 -7.29 -16.82 13.16
C VAL A 62 -6.54 -17.79 14.05
N THR A 63 -5.32 -17.44 14.43
CA THR A 63 -4.50 -18.17 15.38
C THR A 63 -3.76 -17.18 16.28
N LYS A 64 -3.01 -17.67 17.28
CA LYS A 64 -2.13 -16.81 18.08
C LYS A 64 -0.99 -16.15 17.27
N TYR A 65 -0.78 -16.58 16.04
CA TYR A 65 0.29 -16.11 15.16
C TYR A 65 -0.22 -15.33 13.96
N ILE A 66 -1.48 -15.53 13.54
CA ILE A 66 -2.02 -15.03 12.28
C ILE A 66 -3.24 -14.18 12.55
N ASP A 67 -3.15 -12.92 12.17
CA ASP A 67 -4.25 -11.97 12.11
C ASP A 67 -4.63 -11.73 10.65
N VAL A 68 -5.92 -11.66 10.37
CA VAL A 68 -6.48 -11.31 9.07
C VAL A 68 -7.29 -10.04 9.20
N ALA A 69 -7.12 -9.11 8.27
CA ALA A 69 -7.95 -7.92 8.15
C ALA A 69 -8.53 -7.83 6.73
N PHE A 70 -9.79 -7.44 6.64
CA PHE A 70 -10.49 -7.22 5.37
C PHE A 70 -11.36 -5.98 5.48
N GLY A 71 -11.34 -5.14 4.46
CA GLY A 71 -12.17 -3.94 4.43
C GLY A 71 -11.77 -2.96 3.34
N TYR A 72 -12.27 -1.74 3.49
CA TYR A 72 -11.94 -0.60 2.65
C TYR A 72 -11.34 0.49 3.55
N ASP A 73 -10.04 0.67 3.48
CA ASP A 73 -9.31 1.65 4.31
C ASP A 73 -7.92 1.94 3.71
N LYS A 74 -7.23 2.86 4.34
CA LYS A 74 -5.81 3.17 4.09
C LYS A 74 -4.93 2.10 4.71
N ASN A 75 -3.84 1.77 4.04
CA ASN A 75 -2.86 0.82 4.52
C ASN A 75 -1.47 1.46 4.59
N PHE A 76 -0.64 0.94 5.47
CA PHE A 76 0.71 1.40 5.69
C PHE A 76 1.67 0.22 5.80
N ILE A 77 2.82 0.31 5.12
CA ILE A 77 3.92 -0.69 5.18
C ILE A 77 5.24 0.06 5.32
N GLY A 78 6.09 -0.40 6.23
CA GLY A 78 7.43 0.13 6.47
C GLY A 78 7.58 0.91 7.76
N ASN A 79 8.79 1.34 8.08
CA ASN A 79 9.15 1.97 9.35
C ASN A 79 9.27 3.50 9.30
N GLY A 80 9.06 4.14 8.16
CA GLY A 80 9.15 5.59 7.98
C GLY A 80 7.88 6.34 8.41
N HIS A 81 7.98 7.63 8.69
CA HIS A 81 6.82 8.49 8.96
C HIS A 81 5.87 8.58 7.74
N ARG A 82 6.44 8.73 6.53
CA ARG A 82 5.76 8.55 5.25
C ARG A 82 6.54 7.51 4.49
N SER A 83 6.05 6.28 4.48
CA SER A 83 6.77 5.18 3.89
C SER A 83 6.89 5.32 2.38
N LEU A 84 8.08 4.97 1.84
CA LEU A 84 8.30 4.82 0.41
C LEU A 84 7.59 3.59 -0.15
N PHE A 85 7.32 2.57 0.68
CA PHE A 85 6.69 1.33 0.24
C PHE A 85 5.18 1.50 0.07
N LEU A 86 4.50 1.85 1.14
CA LEU A 86 3.09 2.21 1.13
C LEU A 86 2.79 3.16 2.29
N SER A 87 2.31 4.34 1.96
CA SER A 87 1.90 5.35 2.94
C SER A 87 0.37 5.42 3.04
N ASP A 88 -0.13 5.68 4.24
CA ASP A 88 -1.53 6.01 4.53
C ASP A 88 -1.95 7.41 4.04
N PHE A 89 -1.01 8.15 3.42
CA PHE A 89 -1.32 9.37 2.69
C PHE A 89 -2.08 9.12 1.38
N GLY A 90 -1.99 7.90 0.84
CA GLY A 90 -2.74 7.48 -0.34
C GLY A 90 -4.25 7.38 -0.10
N ASN A 91 -4.99 7.04 -1.14
CA ASN A 91 -6.43 6.79 -1.07
C ASN A 91 -6.73 5.46 -0.36
N SER A 92 -7.95 5.37 0.18
CA SER A 92 -8.48 4.11 0.69
C SER A 92 -8.71 3.12 -0.45
N ASN A 93 -8.49 1.85 -0.18
CA ASN A 93 -8.64 0.77 -1.15
C ASN A 93 -9.31 -0.44 -0.48
N LEU A 94 -10.02 -1.23 -1.28
CA LEU A 94 -10.45 -2.55 -0.83
C LEU A 94 -9.20 -3.41 -0.61
N PHE A 95 -9.10 -4.03 0.54
CA PHE A 95 -7.92 -4.82 0.88
C PHE A 95 -8.23 -6.10 1.65
N LEU A 96 -7.35 -7.07 1.49
CA LEU A 96 -7.16 -8.23 2.35
C LEU A 96 -5.71 -8.20 2.87
N LYS A 97 -5.55 -8.26 4.18
CA LYS A 97 -4.24 -8.25 4.84
C LYS A 97 -4.10 -9.45 5.76
N LEU A 98 -3.01 -10.18 5.60
CA LEU A 98 -2.58 -11.21 6.53
C LEU A 98 -1.33 -10.73 7.25
N ASN A 99 -1.31 -10.88 8.56
CA ASN A 99 -0.16 -10.51 9.38
C ASN A 99 0.24 -11.71 10.24
N THR A 100 1.40 -12.27 9.97
CA THR A 100 1.94 -13.45 10.65
C THR A 100 3.10 -13.05 11.55
N ARG A 101 2.96 -13.29 12.86
CA ARG A 101 3.97 -12.95 13.86
C ARG A 101 4.48 -14.19 14.56
N ILE A 102 5.74 -14.51 14.32
CA ILE A 102 6.39 -15.70 14.92
C ILE A 102 7.78 -15.30 15.37
N TRP A 103 8.06 -15.45 16.67
CA TRP A 103 9.35 -15.14 17.29
C TRP A 103 9.80 -13.70 16.96
N LYS A 104 10.86 -13.50 16.16
CA LYS A 104 11.41 -12.22 15.75
C LYS A 104 10.86 -11.72 14.41
N PHE A 105 10.05 -12.51 13.74
CA PHE A 105 9.53 -12.24 12.41
C PHE A 105 8.11 -11.67 12.49
N ASN A 106 7.86 -10.64 11.72
CA ASN A 106 6.54 -10.14 11.42
C ASN A 106 6.40 -10.09 9.89
N TYR A 107 5.58 -10.97 9.34
CA TYR A 107 5.38 -11.10 7.91
C TYR A 107 3.99 -10.62 7.53
N GLN A 108 3.94 -9.61 6.72
CA GLN A 108 2.72 -8.97 6.25
C GLN A 108 2.52 -9.26 4.77
N ASN A 109 1.34 -9.77 4.41
CA ASN A 109 0.86 -9.90 3.05
C ASN A 109 -0.33 -8.97 2.88
N LEU A 110 -0.30 -8.12 1.88
CA LEU A 110 -1.35 -7.15 1.58
C LEU A 110 -1.78 -7.28 0.12
N PHE A 111 -3.06 -7.54 -0.08
CA PHE A 111 -3.71 -7.63 -1.38
C PHE A 111 -4.69 -6.47 -1.50
N MET A 112 -4.59 -5.67 -2.56
CA MET A 112 -5.44 -4.49 -2.75
C MET A 112 -6.02 -4.46 -4.16
N GLU A 113 -7.27 -3.98 -4.25
CA GLU A 113 -7.85 -3.52 -5.49
C GLU A 113 -7.66 -2.01 -5.57
N VAL A 114 -7.01 -1.51 -6.62
CA VAL A 114 -6.74 -0.09 -6.84
C VAL A 114 -7.40 0.40 -8.12
N GLN A 115 -7.75 1.67 -8.18
CA GLN A 115 -8.39 2.29 -9.34
C GLN A 115 -7.54 3.43 -9.87
N ASN A 116 -7.55 3.60 -11.18
CA ASN A 116 -6.92 4.74 -11.81
C ASN A 116 -7.88 5.94 -11.79
N ALA A 117 -7.64 6.90 -10.89
CA ALA A 117 -8.45 8.10 -10.77
C ALA A 117 -8.43 8.97 -12.03
N ASP A 118 -7.30 9.00 -12.75
CA ASP A 118 -7.12 9.81 -13.96
C ASP A 118 -7.98 9.31 -15.14
N ALA A 119 -8.46 8.07 -15.06
CA ALA A 119 -9.32 7.47 -16.09
C ALA A 119 -10.81 7.81 -15.93
N ARG A 120 -11.19 8.64 -14.96
CA ARG A 120 -12.58 8.99 -14.72
C ARG A 120 -13.11 9.92 -15.82
N VAL A 121 -14.02 9.41 -16.64
CA VAL A 121 -14.71 10.16 -17.70
C VAL A 121 -16.21 9.86 -17.63
N GLY A 122 -17.00 10.79 -17.09
CA GLY A 122 -18.46 10.65 -16.97
C GLY A 122 -18.87 9.41 -16.17
N ASP A 123 -19.95 8.76 -16.54
CA ASP A 123 -20.53 7.58 -15.87
C ASP A 123 -19.93 6.24 -16.34
N LYS A 124 -18.69 6.22 -16.76
CA LYS A 124 -17.99 5.01 -17.17
C LYS A 124 -17.32 4.32 -15.99
N LEU A 125 -17.40 3.01 -15.95
CA LEU A 125 -16.70 2.20 -14.96
C LEU A 125 -15.18 2.37 -15.13
N ILE A 126 -14.51 2.73 -14.04
CA ILE A 126 -13.05 2.89 -14.02
C ILE A 126 -12.40 1.52 -14.03
N GLY A 127 -11.39 1.35 -14.88
CA GLY A 127 -10.60 0.13 -14.93
C GLY A 127 -9.92 -0.17 -13.59
N LYS A 128 -9.96 -1.43 -13.19
CA LYS A 128 -9.34 -1.92 -11.97
C LYS A 128 -7.93 -2.39 -12.22
N LYS A 129 -7.05 -2.11 -11.27
CA LYS A 129 -5.72 -2.72 -11.12
C LYS A 129 -5.66 -3.39 -9.76
N TYR A 130 -4.67 -4.22 -9.59
CA TYR A 130 -4.43 -4.91 -8.32
C TYR A 130 -3.01 -4.67 -7.86
N SER A 131 -2.84 -4.59 -6.56
CA SER A 131 -1.51 -4.48 -5.96
C SER A 131 -1.38 -5.56 -4.90
N VAL A 132 -0.26 -6.24 -4.92
CA VAL A 132 0.09 -7.26 -3.93
C VAL A 132 1.45 -6.90 -3.35
N MET A 133 1.55 -6.90 -2.04
CA MET A 133 2.76 -6.47 -1.32
C MET A 133 3.10 -7.45 -0.21
N HIS A 134 4.39 -7.74 -0.08
CA HIS A 134 4.97 -8.51 1.02
C HIS A 134 5.95 -7.64 1.81
N HIS A 135 5.89 -7.74 3.12
CA HIS A 135 6.86 -7.09 3.99
C HIS A 135 7.27 -8.06 5.11
N LEU A 136 8.53 -8.47 5.08
CA LEU A 136 9.14 -9.31 6.11
C LEU A 136 9.97 -8.44 7.04
N ASP A 137 9.50 -8.23 8.23
CA ASP A 137 10.09 -7.40 9.25
C ASP A 137 10.77 -8.29 10.33
N ILE A 138 12.06 -8.06 10.57
CA ILE A 138 12.90 -8.90 11.40
C ILE A 138 13.52 -8.08 12.54
N ASN A 139 13.19 -8.42 13.77
CA ASN A 139 13.84 -7.85 14.94
C ASN A 139 15.19 -8.53 15.19
N ILE A 140 16.26 -8.04 14.56
CA ILE A 140 17.61 -8.58 14.69
C ILE A 140 18.05 -8.54 16.17
N THR A 141 17.89 -7.38 16.78
CA THR A 141 18.15 -7.13 18.20
C THR A 141 16.98 -6.36 18.82
N LYS A 142 17.04 -6.04 20.11
CA LYS A 142 16.04 -5.20 20.80
C LYS A 142 16.04 -3.74 20.30
N TRP A 143 17.09 -3.31 19.63
CA TRP A 143 17.27 -1.94 19.15
C TRP A 143 17.35 -1.82 17.65
N LEU A 144 17.55 -2.92 16.90
CA LEU A 144 17.68 -2.95 15.43
C LEU A 144 16.64 -3.84 14.81
N ASN A 145 15.91 -3.29 13.85
CA ASN A 145 14.92 -3.93 13.03
C ASN A 145 15.28 -3.72 11.56
N ILE A 146 15.11 -4.74 10.74
CA ILE A 146 15.35 -4.72 9.29
C ILE A 146 14.12 -5.30 8.61
N GLY A 147 13.62 -4.60 7.60
CA GLY A 147 12.49 -5.02 6.77
C GLY A 147 12.89 -5.28 5.33
N LEU A 148 12.38 -6.36 4.75
CA LEU A 148 12.45 -6.67 3.33
C LEU A 148 11.07 -6.48 2.72
N PHE A 149 10.99 -5.73 1.63
CA PHE A 149 9.76 -5.39 0.95
C PHE A 149 9.77 -5.87 -0.49
N GLU A 150 8.64 -6.32 -0.96
CA GLU A 150 8.36 -6.59 -2.35
C GLU A 150 6.92 -6.20 -2.67
N GLY A 151 6.71 -5.55 -3.80
CA GLY A 151 5.39 -5.17 -4.27
C GLY A 151 5.25 -5.36 -5.77
N VAL A 152 4.06 -5.73 -6.21
CA VAL A 152 3.70 -5.83 -7.63
C VAL A 152 2.38 -5.14 -7.87
N VAL A 153 2.31 -4.36 -8.94
CA VAL A 153 1.07 -3.76 -9.46
C VAL A 153 0.78 -4.34 -10.83
N PHE A 154 -0.40 -4.91 -11.01
CA PHE A 154 -0.80 -5.56 -12.25
C PHE A 154 -2.24 -5.26 -12.64
N GLY A 155 -2.53 -5.41 -13.95
CA GLY A 155 -3.87 -5.30 -14.51
C GLY A 155 -4.14 -6.47 -15.45
N ARG A 156 -5.29 -7.13 -15.33
CA ARG A 156 -5.71 -8.28 -16.14
C ARG A 156 -7.16 -8.11 -16.59
N GLN A 157 -7.44 -7.04 -17.33
CA GLN A 157 -8.81 -6.78 -17.81
C GLN A 157 -9.85 -6.88 -16.68
N ASN A 158 -9.59 -6.20 -15.55
CA ASN A 158 -10.41 -6.22 -14.34
C ASN A 158 -10.49 -7.58 -13.61
N ARG A 159 -9.52 -8.47 -13.79
CA ARG A 159 -9.42 -9.74 -13.08
C ARG A 159 -8.21 -9.76 -12.18
N PHE A 160 -8.35 -10.37 -11.01
CA PHE A 160 -7.22 -10.68 -10.13
C PHE A 160 -6.47 -11.91 -10.68
N ASP A 161 -5.14 -11.84 -10.70
CA ASP A 161 -4.29 -12.96 -11.08
C ASP A 161 -3.93 -13.77 -9.82
N PHE A 162 -4.51 -14.96 -9.70
CA PHE A 162 -4.35 -15.81 -8.51
C PHE A 162 -2.92 -16.34 -8.31
N SER A 163 -2.03 -16.27 -9.31
CA SER A 163 -0.63 -16.61 -9.14
C SER A 163 0.07 -15.70 -8.11
N TYR A 164 -0.41 -14.46 -7.97
CA TYR A 164 0.07 -13.50 -6.97
C TYR A 164 -0.50 -13.69 -5.55
N LEU A 165 -1.33 -14.69 -5.31
CA LEU A 165 -1.70 -15.12 -3.94
C LEU A 165 -0.61 -15.94 -3.25
N ASN A 166 0.48 -16.24 -3.94
CA ASN A 166 1.61 -16.95 -3.32
C ASN A 166 2.11 -16.16 -2.10
N PRO A 167 2.06 -16.74 -0.89
CA PRO A 167 2.46 -16.03 0.33
C PRO A 167 3.98 -15.97 0.51
N ILE A 168 4.77 -16.48 -0.43
CA ILE A 168 6.23 -16.48 -0.35
C ILE A 168 6.76 -15.26 -1.10
N ILE A 169 7.67 -14.53 -0.47
CA ILE A 169 8.41 -13.43 -1.08
C ILE A 169 9.15 -13.91 -2.34
N PHE A 170 9.31 -13.06 -3.36
CA PHE A 170 9.90 -13.28 -4.69
C PHE A 170 8.88 -13.40 -5.84
N TYR A 171 8.01 -12.39 -5.95
CA TYR A 171 7.05 -12.27 -7.06
C TYR A 171 7.70 -12.19 -8.43
N ARG A 172 8.96 -11.78 -8.51
CA ARG A 172 9.67 -11.73 -9.77
C ARG A 172 9.79 -13.10 -10.45
N SER A 173 9.83 -14.18 -9.69
CA SER A 173 9.79 -15.53 -10.25
C SER A 173 8.43 -15.84 -10.89
N ILE A 174 7.35 -15.32 -10.34
CA ILE A 174 5.99 -15.46 -10.84
C ILE A 174 5.81 -14.60 -12.10
N GLU A 175 6.29 -13.37 -12.07
CA GLU A 175 6.30 -12.45 -13.23
C GLU A 175 7.00 -13.09 -14.43
N GLN A 176 8.19 -13.68 -14.23
CA GLN A 176 8.93 -14.37 -15.27
C GLN A 176 8.18 -15.58 -15.85
N GLN A 177 7.49 -16.35 -15.00
CA GLN A 177 6.68 -17.51 -15.44
C GLN A 177 5.45 -17.06 -16.23
N ASN A 178 4.83 -15.96 -15.85
CA ASN A 178 3.66 -15.41 -16.52
C ASN A 178 4.00 -14.68 -17.83
N GLY A 179 5.29 -14.37 -18.06
CA GLY A 179 5.73 -13.60 -19.23
C GLY A 179 5.13 -12.19 -19.27
N SER A 180 4.85 -11.62 -18.10
CA SER A 180 4.14 -10.35 -17.99
C SER A 180 5.11 -9.22 -17.67
N GLN A 181 4.75 -8.00 -18.11
CA GLN A 181 5.46 -6.76 -17.78
C GLN A 181 4.75 -6.04 -16.62
N ASP A 182 4.51 -6.75 -15.52
CA ASP A 182 3.92 -6.15 -14.34
C ASP A 182 4.95 -5.25 -13.64
N ASN A 183 4.50 -4.17 -13.05
CA ASN A 183 5.39 -3.26 -12.33
C ASN A 183 5.74 -3.86 -10.97
N ALA A 184 6.98 -4.31 -10.81
CA ALA A 184 7.50 -4.96 -9.62
C ALA A 184 8.56 -4.09 -8.95
N VAL A 185 8.43 -3.89 -7.65
CA VAL A 185 9.36 -3.12 -6.82
C VAL A 185 9.88 -3.98 -5.67
N VAL A 186 11.13 -3.77 -5.29
CA VAL A 186 11.75 -4.37 -4.11
C VAL A 186 12.27 -3.28 -3.19
N GLY A 187 12.31 -3.54 -1.88
CA GLY A 187 12.73 -2.55 -0.91
C GLY A 187 13.40 -3.12 0.32
N LEU A 188 14.13 -2.26 0.98
CA LEU A 188 14.78 -2.51 2.26
C LEU A 188 14.44 -1.36 3.20
N ASP A 189 14.04 -1.68 4.42
CA ASP A 189 13.97 -0.67 5.47
C ASP A 189 14.78 -1.08 6.70
N VAL A 190 15.21 -0.07 7.43
CA VAL A 190 15.98 -0.23 8.67
C VAL A 190 15.44 0.73 9.70
N LYS A 191 15.24 0.25 10.92
CA LYS A 191 14.90 1.08 12.08
C LYS A 191 15.81 0.74 13.24
N ALA A 192 16.44 1.76 13.83
CA ALA A 192 17.31 1.62 14.98
C ALA A 192 16.90 2.56 16.11
N ASN A 193 16.79 2.03 17.33
CA ASN A 193 16.57 2.79 18.56
C ASN A 193 17.90 2.99 19.28
N VAL A 194 18.53 4.14 19.07
CA VAL A 194 19.88 4.45 19.57
C VAL A 194 19.80 5.09 20.96
N ALA A 195 20.60 4.58 21.89
CA ALA A 195 20.74 5.09 23.26
C ALA A 195 19.40 5.25 24.02
N LYS A 196 18.33 4.54 23.63
CA LYS A 196 16.96 4.64 24.17
C LYS A 196 16.34 6.07 24.07
N ARG A 197 16.89 6.94 23.26
CA ARG A 197 16.48 8.36 23.11
C ARG A 197 16.20 8.75 21.68
N PHE A 198 16.89 8.14 20.73
CA PHE A 198 16.79 8.48 19.32
C PHE A 198 16.27 7.30 18.53
N GLN A 199 15.34 7.55 17.62
CA GLN A 199 14.93 6.59 16.61
C GLN A 199 15.42 7.07 15.24
N VAL A 200 16.20 6.24 14.59
CA VAL A 200 16.69 6.47 13.21
C VAL A 200 16.05 5.41 12.32
N TYR A 201 15.57 5.82 11.18
CA TYR A 201 15.04 4.91 10.17
C TYR A 201 15.45 5.36 8.77
N GLY A 202 15.54 4.41 7.86
CA GLY A 202 15.84 4.65 6.45
C GLY A 202 15.15 3.61 5.59
N GLN A 203 14.82 3.99 4.37
CA GLN A 203 14.18 3.12 3.38
C GLN A 203 14.86 3.27 2.03
N LEU A 204 14.98 2.17 1.33
CA LEU A 204 15.43 2.09 -0.05
C LEU A 204 14.36 1.32 -0.84
N ILE A 205 14.00 1.82 -2.00
CA ILE A 205 13.15 1.12 -2.96
C ILE A 205 13.85 1.09 -4.32
N LEU A 206 13.77 -0.03 -4.99
CA LEU A 206 14.29 -0.23 -6.34
C LEU A 206 13.11 -0.64 -7.22
N ASP A 207 12.88 0.14 -8.26
CA ASP A 207 11.87 -0.12 -9.27
C ASP A 207 12.48 -0.90 -10.43
N GLU A 208 11.75 -1.87 -10.96
CA GLU A 208 12.18 -2.72 -12.09
C GLU A 208 13.60 -3.32 -11.98
N PHE A 209 13.99 -3.74 -10.77
CA PHE A 209 15.31 -4.28 -10.51
C PHE A 209 15.65 -5.51 -11.36
N LYS A 210 16.70 -5.42 -12.21
CA LYS A 210 17.19 -6.51 -13.09
C LYS A 210 18.54 -7.02 -12.61
N LEU A 211 18.54 -8.12 -11.85
CA LEU A 211 19.74 -8.73 -11.31
C LEU A 211 20.77 -9.13 -12.39
N SER A 212 20.31 -9.55 -13.57
CA SER A 212 21.15 -9.92 -14.71
C SER A 212 21.95 -8.75 -15.29
N GLU A 213 21.46 -7.53 -15.15
CA GLU A 213 22.09 -6.33 -15.71
C GLU A 213 23.16 -5.72 -14.80
N ILE A 214 23.25 -6.12 -13.54
CA ILE A 214 24.27 -5.61 -12.59
C ILE A 214 25.70 -5.81 -13.12
N ARG A 215 25.95 -6.95 -13.80
CA ARG A 215 27.26 -7.29 -14.35
C ARG A 215 27.49 -6.78 -15.78
N ALA A 216 26.44 -6.32 -16.45
CA ALA A 216 26.49 -5.91 -17.85
C ALA A 216 26.84 -4.43 -18.03
N ASN A 217 27.11 -3.70 -16.96
CA ASN A 217 27.35 -2.24 -16.95
C ASN A 217 26.22 -1.43 -17.64
N ARG A 218 25.00 -1.96 -17.61
CA ARG A 218 23.77 -1.33 -18.07
C ARG A 218 22.95 -0.93 -16.85
N GLY A 219 21.99 -0.02 -17.02
CA GLY A 219 21.08 0.35 -15.92
C GLY A 219 20.37 -0.89 -15.36
N TRP A 220 20.64 -1.28 -14.13
CA TRP A 220 19.99 -2.37 -13.39
C TRP A 220 18.79 -1.87 -12.58
N TRP A 221 18.58 -0.60 -12.60
CA TRP A 221 17.37 0.12 -12.18
C TRP A 221 16.79 0.83 -13.42
N ALA A 222 15.49 0.88 -13.55
CA ALA A 222 14.81 1.69 -14.55
C ALA A 222 14.16 2.91 -13.90
#